data_250617e06e64cb3df1c5db83e4be13bf
#
_entry.id   250617e06e64cb3df1c5db83e4be13bf
#
_cell.length_a   1.000
_cell.length_b   1.000
_cell.length_c   1.000
_cell.angle_alpha   90.00
_cell.angle_beta   90.00
_cell.angle_gamma   90.00
#
_symmetry.space_group_name_H-M   'P 1'
#
loop_
_entity.id
_entity.type
_entity.pdbx_description
1 polymer ?
#
loop_
_entity_poly.entity_id
_entity_poly.type
_entity_poly.pdbx_seq_one_letter_code
_entity_poly.pdbx_strand_id
1 'polypeptide(L)'
;MAQLLITGGAGFIGSHTCLGLLEAGHDLVVVDNFSNSSPEALRRVAELMGLKPDSARLRTVEGDIRDRNALNRAFQPHLIDGVIHLAGLKAVGESVLNPLKYWDNNFNGSRMLLETMEAHNCKRIVFSSTSTVYGEPSIFPITEEFDVKPVHPYAQTKLAVEQMLAALTRSDNSWITSSLRYFNPVGAHPSGEIGEDPLGIPNNLFPFITQVAAGRRASLSIFGNDYPTPDGTGIRDYLHVLDLAQAHVLAIERLLETNHSLPSLNLGTGRGLSVLEVVRGFEQATSIPIAVKICERRPGDVAKLEACPALAEKILGWSAQRSLADMCRDGWSWQAKNPNGYRN
;
A
#
# COMPACT_ATOMS: atom_id res chain seq x y z
N MET A 1 0.73 22.85 7.19
CA MET A 1 0.00 22.04 8.18
C MET A 1 -1.43 21.92 7.71
N ALA A 2 -1.96 20.70 7.58
CA ALA A 2 -3.31 20.41 7.11
C ALA A 2 -3.92 19.31 7.98
N GLN A 3 -5.27 19.24 8.04
CA GLN A 3 -6.00 18.15 8.66
C GLN A 3 -6.36 17.11 7.59
N LEU A 4 -5.81 15.92 7.67
CA LEU A 4 -5.96 14.87 6.67
C LEU A 4 -6.77 13.68 7.19
N LEU A 5 -7.62 13.11 6.33
CA LEU A 5 -8.31 11.86 6.60
C LEU A 5 -7.57 10.70 5.91
N ILE A 6 -7.24 9.67 6.68
CA ILE A 6 -6.58 8.47 6.17
C ILE A 6 -7.51 7.27 6.39
N THR A 7 -7.99 6.67 5.32
CA THR A 7 -8.74 5.41 5.43
C THR A 7 -7.78 4.23 5.33
N GLY A 8 -7.96 3.21 6.16
CA GLY A 8 -7.02 2.07 6.23
C GLY A 8 -5.67 2.44 6.85
N GLY A 9 -5.65 3.47 7.70
CA GLY A 9 -4.41 4.00 8.27
C GLY A 9 -3.75 3.11 9.32
N ALA A 10 -4.43 2.10 9.85
CA ALA A 10 -3.84 1.11 10.76
C ALA A 10 -3.19 -0.08 10.04
N GLY A 11 -3.35 -0.19 8.72
CA GLY A 11 -2.72 -1.21 7.89
C GLY A 11 -1.23 -0.99 7.69
N PHE A 12 -0.57 -1.93 6.99
CA PHE A 12 0.88 -1.89 6.73
C PHE A 12 1.33 -0.57 6.09
N ILE A 13 0.79 -0.24 4.90
CA ILE A 13 1.14 1.01 4.20
C ILE A 13 0.61 2.21 4.99
N GLY A 14 -0.60 2.09 5.54
CA GLY A 14 -1.29 3.17 6.25
C GLY A 14 -0.53 3.67 7.47
N SER A 15 -0.02 2.78 8.32
CA SER A 15 0.72 3.17 9.53
C SER A 15 2.03 3.90 9.21
N HIS A 16 2.76 3.46 8.18
CA HIS A 16 3.97 4.14 7.71
C HIS A 16 3.64 5.49 7.05
N THR A 17 2.53 5.57 6.31
CA THR A 17 2.05 6.85 5.73
C THR A 17 1.60 7.82 6.82
N CYS A 18 0.88 7.34 7.85
CA CYS A 18 0.51 8.16 9.01
C CYS A 18 1.74 8.73 9.72
N LEU A 19 2.79 7.91 9.91
CA LEU A 19 4.04 8.38 10.51
C LEU A 19 4.66 9.50 9.67
N GLY A 20 4.86 9.28 8.37
CA GLY A 20 5.46 10.29 7.47
C GLY A 20 4.65 11.60 7.39
N LEU A 21 3.31 11.53 7.42
CA LEU A 21 2.45 12.73 7.45
C LEU A 21 2.56 13.50 8.77
N LEU A 22 2.64 12.80 9.90
CA LEU A 22 2.84 13.44 11.20
C LEU A 22 4.23 14.09 11.29
N GLU A 23 5.26 13.46 10.73
CA GLU A 23 6.62 14.03 10.62
C GLU A 23 6.63 15.28 9.73
N ALA A 24 5.84 15.28 8.64
CA ALA A 24 5.65 16.45 7.77
C ALA A 24 4.81 17.57 8.42
N GLY A 25 4.31 17.36 9.65
CA GLY A 25 3.60 18.38 10.43
C GLY A 25 2.09 18.44 10.17
N HIS A 26 1.50 17.43 9.55
CA HIS A 26 0.05 17.32 9.38
C HIS A 26 -0.62 16.71 10.62
N ASP A 27 -1.91 16.98 10.79
CA ASP A 27 -2.76 16.33 11.76
C ASP A 27 -3.69 15.34 11.08
N LEU A 28 -3.96 14.19 11.73
CA LEU A 28 -4.59 13.05 11.08
C LEU A 28 -5.88 12.62 11.77
N VAL A 29 -6.87 12.30 10.95
CA VAL A 29 -8.01 11.47 11.33
C VAL A 29 -7.89 10.15 10.58
N VAL A 30 -7.85 9.04 11.29
CA VAL A 30 -7.75 7.71 10.70
C VAL A 30 -9.08 7.00 10.82
N VAL A 31 -9.58 6.45 9.71
CA VAL A 31 -10.72 5.51 9.69
C VAL A 31 -10.22 4.12 9.35
N ASP A 32 -10.46 3.15 10.23
CA ASP A 32 -10.10 1.76 10.00
C ASP A 32 -11.12 0.85 10.71
N ASN A 33 -11.49 -0.27 10.10
CA ASN A 33 -12.41 -1.24 10.69
C ASN A 33 -11.66 -2.40 11.38
N PHE A 34 -10.34 -2.36 11.37
CA PHE A 34 -9.43 -3.33 11.95
C PHE A 34 -9.66 -4.79 11.48
N SER A 35 -10.30 -4.98 10.33
CA SER A 35 -10.56 -6.32 9.78
C SER A 35 -9.29 -7.06 9.33
N ASN A 36 -8.21 -6.33 8.99
CA ASN A 36 -6.91 -6.87 8.62
C ASN A 36 -5.76 -5.94 9.07
N SER A 37 -5.95 -5.31 10.20
CA SER A 37 -5.01 -4.35 10.81
C SER A 37 -5.15 -4.39 12.34
N SER A 38 -4.36 -3.58 13.04
CA SER A 38 -4.42 -3.50 14.50
C SER A 38 -4.40 -2.04 14.96
N PRO A 39 -5.23 -1.63 15.94
CA PRO A 39 -5.12 -0.30 16.56
C PRO A 39 -3.75 -0.07 17.21
N GLU A 40 -3.06 -1.15 17.58
CA GLU A 40 -1.70 -1.12 18.11
C GLU A 40 -0.70 -0.45 17.15
N ALA A 41 -0.89 -0.60 15.84
CA ALA A 41 -0.05 0.06 14.84
C ALA A 41 -0.10 1.59 14.99
N LEU A 42 -1.30 2.17 15.18
CA LEU A 42 -1.47 3.62 15.38
C LEU A 42 -0.98 4.07 16.75
N ARG A 43 -1.13 3.24 17.79
CA ARG A 43 -0.56 3.54 19.12
C ARG A 43 0.96 3.65 19.02
N ARG A 44 1.62 2.73 18.32
CA ARG A 44 3.08 2.78 18.12
C ARG A 44 3.52 3.93 17.21
N VAL A 45 2.72 4.32 16.21
CA VAL A 45 2.95 5.54 15.44
C VAL A 45 2.94 6.76 16.36
N ALA A 46 1.95 6.87 17.26
CA ALA A 46 1.89 7.96 18.25
C ALA A 46 3.13 7.97 19.17
N GLU A 47 3.58 6.81 19.62
CA GLU A 47 4.78 6.68 20.45
C GLU A 47 6.06 7.09 19.71
N LEU A 48 6.24 6.67 18.45
CA LEU A 48 7.36 7.07 17.60
C LEU A 48 7.42 8.60 17.42
N MET A 49 6.25 9.24 17.38
CA MET A 49 6.10 10.69 17.29
C MET A 49 6.16 11.42 18.66
N GLY A 50 6.29 10.69 19.77
CA GLY A 50 6.23 11.27 21.12
C GLY A 50 4.88 11.92 21.46
N LEU A 51 3.79 11.49 20.82
CA LEU A 51 2.45 12.01 21.05
C LEU A 51 1.86 11.41 22.33
N LYS A 52 1.09 12.23 23.07
CA LYS A 52 0.26 11.72 24.16
C LYS A 52 -0.92 10.89 23.62
N PRO A 53 -1.47 9.94 24.41
CA PRO A 53 -2.58 9.07 23.96
C PRO A 53 -3.83 9.83 23.49
N ASP A 54 -4.07 11.03 24.01
CA ASP A 54 -5.21 11.91 23.70
C ASP A 54 -4.84 13.05 22.74
N SER A 55 -3.72 12.94 22.07
CA SER A 55 -3.24 13.98 21.16
C SER A 55 -4.22 14.20 20.01
N ALA A 56 -4.64 15.45 19.82
CA ALA A 56 -5.49 15.85 18.70
C ALA A 56 -4.81 15.66 17.32
N ARG A 57 -3.47 15.47 17.30
CA ARG A 57 -2.72 15.27 16.07
C ARG A 57 -2.96 13.91 15.40
N LEU A 58 -3.43 12.91 16.15
CA LEU A 58 -3.76 11.58 15.61
C LEU A 58 -5.04 11.07 16.25
N ARG A 59 -6.15 11.27 15.60
CA ARG A 59 -7.47 10.78 16.01
C ARG A 59 -7.86 9.55 15.24
N THR A 60 -8.32 8.51 15.92
CA THR A 60 -8.82 7.28 15.30
C THR A 60 -10.33 7.18 15.41
N VAL A 61 -10.97 6.81 14.32
CA VAL A 61 -12.39 6.47 14.24
C VAL A 61 -12.51 5.03 13.77
N GLU A 62 -12.92 4.14 14.66
CA GLU A 62 -13.25 2.77 14.27
C GLU A 62 -14.50 2.79 13.39
N GLY A 63 -14.38 2.24 12.17
CA GLY A 63 -15.47 2.23 11.22
C GLY A 63 -15.09 1.67 9.86
N ASP A 64 -16.10 1.18 9.17
CA ASP A 64 -16.00 0.68 7.81
C ASP A 64 -16.24 1.82 6.81
N ILE A 65 -15.52 1.85 5.70
CA ILE A 65 -15.74 2.84 4.62
C ILE A 65 -17.11 2.71 3.95
N ARG A 66 -17.82 1.62 4.19
CA ARG A 66 -19.22 1.39 3.76
C ARG A 66 -20.25 1.92 4.77
N ASP A 67 -19.80 2.37 5.95
CA ASP A 67 -20.67 2.98 6.96
C ASP A 67 -20.62 4.51 6.87
N ARG A 68 -21.67 5.11 6.28
CA ARG A 68 -21.80 6.56 6.15
C ARG A 68 -21.73 7.29 7.51
N ASN A 69 -22.24 6.68 8.58
CA ASN A 69 -22.21 7.30 9.91
C ASN A 69 -20.76 7.33 10.45
N ALA A 70 -20.00 6.27 10.26
CA ALA A 70 -18.57 6.25 10.63
C ALA A 70 -17.79 7.30 9.85
N LEU A 71 -18.01 7.39 8.52
CA LEU A 71 -17.38 8.42 7.70
C LEU A 71 -17.76 9.83 8.15
N ASN A 72 -19.05 10.12 8.40
CA ASN A 72 -19.49 11.43 8.89
C ASN A 72 -18.84 11.79 10.23
N ARG A 73 -18.69 10.83 11.17
CA ARG A 73 -17.96 11.08 12.42
C ARG A 73 -16.49 11.43 12.17
N ALA A 74 -15.87 10.87 11.14
CA ALA A 74 -14.48 11.17 10.79
C ALA A 74 -14.29 12.58 10.24
N PHE A 75 -15.26 13.10 9.50
CA PHE A 75 -15.24 14.47 8.98
C PHE A 75 -15.62 15.54 10.03
N GLN A 76 -15.99 15.15 11.24
CA GLN A 76 -16.37 16.08 12.31
C GLN A 76 -15.42 15.95 13.52
N PRO A 77 -15.22 17.02 14.30
CA PRO A 77 -15.75 18.39 14.17
C PRO A 77 -14.89 19.29 13.27
N HIS A 78 -13.77 18.80 12.73
CA HIS A 78 -12.80 19.60 11.98
C HIS A 78 -13.02 19.51 10.46
N LEU A 79 -12.62 20.58 9.77
CA LEU A 79 -12.53 20.55 8.32
C LEU A 79 -11.39 19.64 7.89
N ILE A 80 -11.67 18.73 6.96
CA ILE A 80 -10.65 17.87 6.34
C ILE A 80 -10.20 18.51 5.04
N ASP A 81 -8.90 18.79 4.93
CA ASP A 81 -8.28 19.42 3.76
C ASP A 81 -8.07 18.48 2.59
N GLY A 82 -7.88 17.18 2.89
CA GLY A 82 -7.65 16.14 1.89
C GLY A 82 -7.72 14.74 2.47
N VAL A 83 -7.85 13.76 1.60
CA VAL A 83 -8.00 12.35 1.94
C VAL A 83 -6.89 11.52 1.30
N ILE A 84 -6.32 10.57 2.05
CA ILE A 84 -5.53 9.46 1.50
C ILE A 84 -6.33 8.18 1.70
N HIS A 85 -6.74 7.58 0.58
CA HIS A 85 -7.63 6.43 0.59
C HIS A 85 -6.84 5.13 0.37
N LEU A 86 -6.51 4.44 1.48
CA LEU A 86 -5.77 3.17 1.50
C LEU A 86 -6.66 1.97 1.82
N ALA A 87 -7.81 2.19 2.46
CA ALA A 87 -8.73 1.11 2.81
C ALA A 87 -9.15 0.29 1.59
N GLY A 88 -8.98 -1.02 1.67
CA GLY A 88 -9.38 -1.93 0.60
C GLY A 88 -8.87 -3.35 0.79
N LEU A 89 -9.62 -4.31 0.31
CA LEU A 89 -9.21 -5.72 0.24
C LEU A 89 -8.19 -5.87 -0.89
N LYS A 90 -7.10 -6.63 -0.66
CA LYS A 90 -5.95 -6.71 -1.58
C LYS A 90 -5.59 -8.13 -2.05
N ALA A 91 -6.22 -9.17 -1.51
CA ALA A 91 -5.84 -10.55 -1.81
C ALA A 91 -6.38 -11.00 -3.17
N VAL A 92 -5.49 -11.13 -4.18
CA VAL A 92 -5.85 -11.49 -5.55
C VAL A 92 -6.62 -12.80 -5.61
N GLY A 93 -6.11 -13.87 -4.98
CA GLY A 93 -6.78 -15.18 -4.99
C GLY A 93 -8.18 -15.15 -4.35
N GLU A 94 -8.34 -14.44 -3.23
CA GLU A 94 -9.65 -14.26 -2.59
C GLU A 94 -10.61 -13.48 -3.50
N SER A 95 -10.11 -12.49 -4.26
CA SER A 95 -10.95 -11.71 -5.16
C SER A 95 -11.60 -12.56 -6.26
N VAL A 96 -10.89 -13.58 -6.73
CA VAL A 96 -11.42 -14.53 -7.73
C VAL A 96 -12.51 -15.41 -7.12
N LEU A 97 -12.31 -15.86 -5.88
CA LEU A 97 -13.28 -16.72 -5.19
C LEU A 97 -14.50 -15.95 -4.67
N ASN A 98 -14.32 -14.69 -4.30
CA ASN A 98 -15.36 -13.86 -3.69
C ASN A 98 -15.47 -12.48 -4.36
N PRO A 99 -15.77 -12.38 -5.67
CA PRO A 99 -15.70 -11.11 -6.40
C PRO A 99 -16.67 -10.05 -5.84
N LEU A 100 -17.88 -10.41 -5.47
CA LEU A 100 -18.87 -9.45 -4.94
C LEU A 100 -18.40 -8.79 -3.64
N LYS A 101 -17.67 -9.51 -2.77
CA LYS A 101 -17.06 -8.95 -1.57
C LYS A 101 -16.06 -7.82 -1.91
N TYR A 102 -15.29 -8.01 -2.99
CA TYR A 102 -14.32 -7.02 -3.46
C TYR A 102 -14.99 -5.81 -4.09
N TRP A 103 -16.03 -6.02 -4.91
CA TRP A 103 -16.82 -4.93 -5.48
C TRP A 103 -17.52 -4.12 -4.40
N ASP A 104 -18.13 -4.77 -3.41
CA ASP A 104 -18.78 -4.08 -2.32
C ASP A 104 -17.78 -3.29 -1.45
N ASN A 105 -16.69 -3.92 -1.04
CA ASN A 105 -15.72 -3.25 -0.17
C ASN A 105 -14.94 -2.16 -0.91
N ASN A 106 -14.30 -2.50 -2.04
CA ASN A 106 -13.36 -1.60 -2.69
C ASN A 106 -14.05 -0.53 -3.53
N PHE A 107 -15.06 -0.90 -4.31
CA PHE A 107 -15.75 0.06 -5.18
C PHE A 107 -16.88 0.78 -4.46
N ASN A 108 -17.82 0.06 -3.87
CA ASN A 108 -18.96 0.70 -3.19
C ASN A 108 -18.51 1.49 -1.95
N GLY A 109 -17.52 0.97 -1.18
CA GLY A 109 -16.93 1.72 -0.07
C GLY A 109 -16.24 3.01 -0.53
N SER A 110 -15.46 2.97 -1.64
CA SER A 110 -14.86 4.17 -2.23
C SER A 110 -15.91 5.17 -2.71
N ARG A 111 -16.99 4.70 -3.35
CA ARG A 111 -18.11 5.55 -3.75
C ARG A 111 -18.75 6.26 -2.55
N MET A 112 -18.99 5.52 -1.46
CA MET A 112 -19.57 6.10 -0.23
C MET A 112 -18.64 7.13 0.42
N LEU A 113 -17.33 6.88 0.40
CA LEU A 113 -16.33 7.86 0.83
C LEU A 113 -16.41 9.14 -0.01
N LEU A 114 -16.43 9.03 -1.33
CA LEU A 114 -16.49 10.18 -2.24
C LEU A 114 -17.77 10.99 -2.07
N GLU A 115 -18.94 10.34 -1.90
CA GLU A 115 -20.20 11.02 -1.57
C GLU A 115 -20.13 11.77 -0.23
N THR A 116 -19.45 11.17 0.76
CA THR A 116 -19.26 11.83 2.07
C THR A 116 -18.28 13.00 1.95
N MET A 117 -17.20 12.84 1.20
CA MET A 117 -16.27 13.94 0.89
C MET A 117 -16.96 15.12 0.24
N GLU A 118 -17.83 14.85 -0.75
CA GLU A 118 -18.63 15.89 -1.42
C GLU A 118 -19.55 16.62 -0.44
N ALA A 119 -20.29 15.86 0.39
CA ALA A 119 -21.19 16.43 1.39
C ALA A 119 -20.47 17.32 2.42
N HIS A 120 -19.19 17.06 2.69
CA HIS A 120 -18.34 17.84 3.59
C HIS A 120 -17.43 18.84 2.85
N ASN A 121 -17.63 19.06 1.56
CA ASN A 121 -16.85 19.97 0.71
C ASN A 121 -15.33 19.70 0.71
N CYS A 122 -14.92 18.43 0.95
CA CYS A 122 -13.55 17.96 0.85
C CYS A 122 -13.36 17.26 -0.51
N LYS A 123 -12.65 17.89 -1.45
CA LYS A 123 -12.54 17.42 -2.83
C LYS A 123 -11.11 17.11 -3.27
N ARG A 124 -10.19 16.86 -2.32
CA ARG A 124 -8.81 16.43 -2.59
C ARG A 124 -8.60 15.01 -2.12
N ILE A 125 -8.13 14.13 -3.03
CA ILE A 125 -7.92 12.72 -2.70
C ILE A 125 -6.70 12.13 -3.40
N VAL A 126 -5.85 11.44 -2.63
CA VAL A 126 -4.83 10.51 -3.13
C VAL A 126 -5.37 9.10 -2.96
N PHE A 127 -5.47 8.36 -4.04
CA PHE A 127 -6.03 7.01 -4.07
C PHE A 127 -4.93 5.95 -4.21
N SER A 128 -5.00 4.95 -3.34
CA SER A 128 -4.21 3.72 -3.38
C SER A 128 -4.66 2.83 -4.54
N SER A 129 -4.02 2.94 -5.70
CA SER A 129 -4.21 2.05 -6.81
C SER A 129 -3.15 0.94 -6.82
N THR A 130 -2.98 0.24 -7.93
CA THR A 130 -2.13 -0.95 -8.04
C THR A 130 -1.55 -1.11 -9.44
N SER A 131 -0.33 -1.63 -9.55
CA SER A 131 0.27 -2.02 -10.83
C SER A 131 -0.49 -3.16 -11.53
N THR A 132 -1.29 -3.92 -10.80
CA THR A 132 -2.07 -5.05 -11.39
C THR A 132 -3.18 -4.59 -12.34
N VAL A 133 -3.49 -3.29 -12.42
CA VAL A 133 -4.40 -2.73 -13.43
C VAL A 133 -3.86 -2.91 -14.85
N TYR A 134 -2.54 -3.05 -15.04
CA TYR A 134 -1.93 -3.28 -16.34
C TYR A 134 -2.11 -4.72 -16.87
N GLY A 135 -2.52 -5.66 -15.99
CA GLY A 135 -2.70 -7.06 -16.37
C GLY A 135 -1.38 -7.77 -16.65
N GLU A 136 -1.23 -8.32 -17.86
CA GLU A 136 -0.08 -9.12 -18.31
C GLU A 136 0.70 -8.37 -19.41
N PRO A 137 1.47 -7.33 -19.09
CA PRO A 137 2.25 -6.60 -20.08
C PRO A 137 3.40 -7.46 -20.62
N SER A 138 3.71 -7.29 -21.91
CA SER A 138 4.82 -7.97 -22.59
C SER A 138 6.07 -7.10 -22.77
N ILE A 139 5.97 -5.80 -22.45
CA ILE A 139 7.06 -4.83 -22.61
C ILE A 139 7.38 -4.23 -21.24
N PHE A 140 8.64 -3.98 -20.96
CA PHE A 140 9.15 -3.45 -19.70
C PHE A 140 10.25 -2.41 -19.94
N PRO A 141 10.41 -1.42 -19.03
CA PRO A 141 9.57 -1.15 -17.85
C PRO A 141 8.18 -0.63 -18.21
N ILE A 142 7.20 -0.83 -17.30
CA ILE A 142 5.80 -0.41 -17.49
C ILE A 142 5.69 1.08 -17.22
N THR A 143 5.23 1.86 -18.21
CA THR A 143 4.88 3.28 -18.06
C THR A 143 3.39 3.47 -17.85
N GLU A 144 2.97 4.66 -17.42
CA GLU A 144 1.57 5.01 -17.21
C GLU A 144 0.74 5.08 -18.49
N GLU A 145 1.42 5.14 -19.65
CA GLU A 145 0.79 5.15 -21.00
C GLU A 145 0.34 3.76 -21.46
N PHE A 146 0.74 2.69 -20.75
CA PHE A 146 0.34 1.33 -21.10
C PHE A 146 -1.16 1.13 -20.92
N ASP A 147 -1.74 0.32 -21.81
CA ASP A 147 -3.12 -0.10 -21.68
C ASP A 147 -3.38 -0.75 -20.31
N VAL A 148 -4.52 -0.38 -19.71
CA VAL A 148 -4.98 -0.99 -18.46
C VAL A 148 -5.96 -2.12 -18.79
N LYS A 149 -5.57 -3.37 -18.49
CA LYS A 149 -6.31 -4.60 -18.80
C LYS A 149 -6.35 -5.55 -17.60
N PRO A 150 -7.06 -5.17 -16.51
CA PRO A 150 -7.08 -5.93 -15.27
C PRO A 150 -7.67 -7.33 -15.47
N VAL A 151 -6.96 -8.37 -15.03
CA VAL A 151 -7.33 -9.78 -15.26
C VAL A 151 -8.06 -10.44 -14.09
N HIS A 152 -8.16 -9.78 -12.94
CA HIS A 152 -8.85 -10.30 -11.75
C HIS A 152 -9.67 -9.23 -11.03
N PRO A 153 -10.70 -9.61 -10.23
CA PRO A 153 -11.65 -8.67 -9.61
C PRO A 153 -11.00 -7.59 -8.74
N TYR A 154 -9.94 -7.90 -7.97
CA TYR A 154 -9.22 -6.90 -7.21
C TYR A 154 -8.71 -5.75 -8.11
N ALA A 155 -8.02 -6.06 -9.19
CA ALA A 155 -7.51 -5.04 -10.12
C ALA A 155 -8.65 -4.30 -10.83
N GLN A 156 -9.73 -5.01 -11.19
CA GLN A 156 -10.92 -4.40 -11.79
C GLN A 156 -11.57 -3.38 -10.85
N THR A 157 -11.70 -3.70 -9.56
CA THR A 157 -12.25 -2.74 -8.57
C THR A 157 -11.36 -1.51 -8.41
N LYS A 158 -10.03 -1.67 -8.40
CA LYS A 158 -9.11 -0.53 -8.32
C LYS A 158 -9.21 0.37 -9.57
N LEU A 159 -9.21 -0.22 -10.77
CA LEU A 159 -9.39 0.52 -12.01
C LEU A 159 -10.74 1.25 -12.07
N ALA A 160 -11.82 0.60 -11.61
CA ALA A 160 -13.14 1.23 -11.57
C ALA A 160 -13.16 2.48 -10.66
N VAL A 161 -12.42 2.48 -9.55
CA VAL A 161 -12.27 3.69 -8.71
C VAL A 161 -11.45 4.76 -9.43
N GLU A 162 -10.35 4.43 -10.13
CA GLU A 162 -9.62 5.41 -10.95
C GLU A 162 -10.54 6.07 -11.99
N GLN A 163 -11.37 5.27 -12.66
CA GLN A 163 -12.33 5.76 -13.65
C GLN A 163 -13.41 6.66 -13.02
N MET A 164 -13.88 6.31 -11.81
CA MET A 164 -14.82 7.14 -11.04
C MET A 164 -14.20 8.48 -10.65
N LEU A 165 -12.95 8.51 -10.17
CA LEU A 165 -12.21 9.74 -9.88
C LEU A 165 -12.04 10.61 -11.12
N ALA A 166 -11.67 10.01 -12.26
CA ALA A 166 -11.56 10.72 -13.53
C ALA A 166 -12.92 11.26 -14.03
N ALA A 167 -14.03 10.57 -13.73
CA ALA A 167 -15.37 11.09 -14.05
C ALA A 167 -15.74 12.27 -13.16
N LEU A 168 -15.44 12.23 -11.87
CA LEU A 168 -15.67 13.34 -10.93
C LEU A 168 -14.90 14.61 -11.35
N THR A 169 -13.61 14.49 -11.67
CA THR A 169 -12.81 15.64 -12.12
C THR A 169 -13.30 16.26 -13.43
N ARG A 170 -13.90 15.44 -14.32
CA ARG A 170 -14.53 15.98 -15.55
C ARG A 170 -15.88 16.66 -15.30
N SER A 171 -16.65 16.17 -14.31
CA SER A 171 -17.96 16.76 -13.99
C SER A 171 -17.85 18.03 -13.16
N ASP A 172 -16.83 18.12 -12.32
CA ASP A 172 -16.59 19.25 -11.43
C ASP A 172 -15.06 19.41 -11.22
N ASN A 173 -14.52 20.49 -11.78
CA ASN A 173 -13.09 20.80 -11.75
C ASN A 173 -12.56 21.19 -10.36
N SER A 174 -13.43 21.31 -9.36
CA SER A 174 -13.01 21.47 -7.97
C SER A 174 -12.50 20.17 -7.32
N TRP A 175 -12.77 19.00 -7.94
CA TRP A 175 -12.15 17.75 -7.55
C TRP A 175 -10.69 17.69 -8.00
N ILE A 176 -9.80 17.45 -7.05
CA ILE A 176 -8.36 17.38 -7.25
C ILE A 176 -7.90 15.99 -6.78
N THR A 177 -7.49 15.15 -7.73
CA THR A 177 -7.27 13.72 -7.47
C THR A 177 -5.89 13.26 -7.95
N SER A 178 -5.36 12.22 -7.34
CA SER A 178 -4.21 11.47 -7.82
C SER A 178 -4.39 9.99 -7.50
N SER A 179 -3.99 9.11 -8.42
CA SER A 179 -3.95 7.66 -8.21
C SER A 179 -2.51 7.19 -8.20
N LEU A 180 -2.11 6.49 -7.15
CA LEU A 180 -0.77 5.93 -7.01
C LEU A 180 -0.81 4.43 -7.28
N ARG A 181 -0.20 3.99 -8.39
CA ARG A 181 -0.12 2.58 -8.81
C ARG A 181 1.16 1.97 -8.31
N TYR A 182 1.13 1.38 -7.11
CA TYR A 182 2.34 0.79 -6.58
C TYR A 182 2.55 -0.66 -7.01
N PHE A 183 3.84 -1.01 -7.04
CA PHE A 183 4.30 -2.36 -7.29
C PHE A 183 4.31 -3.14 -5.96
N ASN A 184 5.40 -3.71 -5.51
CA ASN A 184 5.41 -4.62 -4.35
C ASN A 184 6.01 -3.96 -3.09
N PRO A 185 5.22 -3.32 -2.20
CA PRO A 185 5.77 -2.76 -0.98
C PRO A 185 6.23 -3.84 -0.01
N VAL A 186 7.42 -3.66 0.56
CA VAL A 186 8.08 -4.56 1.51
C VAL A 186 8.89 -3.78 2.54
N GLY A 187 9.47 -4.49 3.51
CA GLY A 187 10.25 -3.89 4.58
C GLY A 187 9.40 -3.48 5.77
N ALA A 188 9.91 -2.62 6.60
CA ALA A 188 9.27 -2.09 7.80
C ALA A 188 9.95 -0.79 8.24
N HIS A 189 9.48 -0.17 9.32
CA HIS A 189 10.19 0.95 9.92
C HIS A 189 11.50 0.46 10.60
N PRO A 190 12.64 1.14 10.48
CA PRO A 190 13.92 0.71 11.03
C PRO A 190 13.92 0.48 12.55
N SER A 191 13.03 1.16 13.28
CA SER A 191 12.85 0.94 14.73
C SER A 191 12.39 -0.48 15.06
N GLY A 192 11.76 -1.19 14.11
CA GLY A 192 11.10 -2.47 14.36
C GLY A 192 9.79 -2.34 15.16
N GLU A 193 9.22 -1.14 15.31
CA GLU A 193 7.97 -0.94 16.06
C GLU A 193 6.72 -1.09 15.17
N ILE A 194 6.80 -0.71 13.90
CA ILE A 194 5.71 -0.87 12.93
C ILE A 194 6.17 -1.65 11.70
N GLY A 195 5.30 -2.52 11.18
CA GLY A 195 5.59 -3.39 10.04
C GLY A 195 4.35 -4.12 9.52
N GLU A 196 4.55 -5.11 8.64
CA GLU A 196 3.44 -5.88 8.07
C GLU A 196 3.04 -7.03 9.00
N ASP A 197 1.82 -6.99 9.54
CA ASP A 197 1.21 -8.05 10.37
C ASP A 197 -0.13 -8.50 9.76
N PRO A 198 -0.11 -9.34 8.71
CA PRO A 198 -1.33 -9.82 8.09
C PRO A 198 -2.09 -10.77 9.01
N LEU A 199 -3.40 -10.56 9.14
CA LEU A 199 -4.27 -11.52 9.81
C LEU A 199 -4.43 -12.78 8.94
N GLY A 200 -4.04 -13.94 9.49
CA GLY A 200 -4.11 -15.21 8.78
C GLY A 200 -2.88 -15.53 7.93
N ILE A 201 -3.11 -16.18 6.77
CA ILE A 201 -2.03 -16.57 5.86
C ILE A 201 -1.58 -15.34 5.06
N PRO A 202 -0.28 -14.98 5.05
CA PRO A 202 0.21 -13.89 4.23
C PRO A 202 -0.07 -14.08 2.74
N ASN A 203 -0.26 -12.96 2.02
CA ASN A 203 -0.43 -12.99 0.57
C ASN A 203 0.84 -12.55 -0.19
N ASN A 204 1.77 -11.87 0.50
CA ASN A 204 3.00 -11.33 -0.06
C ASN A 204 4.21 -12.20 0.28
N LEU A 205 5.25 -12.15 -0.56
CA LEU A 205 6.48 -12.93 -0.41
C LEU A 205 7.20 -12.63 0.93
N PHE A 206 7.35 -11.36 1.27
CA PHE A 206 8.23 -10.91 2.35
C PHE A 206 7.82 -11.43 3.74
N PRO A 207 6.53 -11.39 4.14
CA PRO A 207 6.09 -12.02 5.38
C PRO A 207 6.33 -13.54 5.44
N PHE A 208 6.29 -14.23 4.30
CA PHE A 208 6.65 -15.66 4.27
C PHE A 208 8.13 -15.86 4.57
N ILE A 209 9.03 -15.04 3.97
CA ILE A 209 10.48 -15.11 4.23
C ILE A 209 10.75 -14.87 5.71
N THR A 210 10.21 -13.81 6.29
CA THR A 210 10.43 -13.47 7.70
C THR A 210 9.84 -14.50 8.66
N GLN A 211 8.72 -15.15 8.31
CA GLN A 211 8.15 -16.25 9.10
C GLN A 211 8.99 -17.54 9.03
N VAL A 212 9.66 -17.81 7.89
CA VAL A 212 10.64 -18.92 7.80
C VAL A 212 11.85 -18.60 8.64
N ALA A 213 12.41 -17.39 8.54
CA ALA A 213 13.54 -16.94 9.36
C ALA A 213 13.25 -17.02 10.86
N ALA A 214 12.01 -16.72 11.28
CA ALA A 214 11.55 -16.82 12.66
C ALA A 214 11.20 -18.26 13.11
N GLY A 215 11.39 -19.27 12.26
CA GLY A 215 11.06 -20.67 12.57
C GLY A 215 9.56 -20.98 12.63
N ARG A 216 8.69 -20.04 12.24
CA ARG A 216 7.23 -20.25 12.22
C ARG A 216 6.76 -21.11 11.04
N ARG A 217 7.61 -21.23 10.01
CA ARG A 217 7.40 -22.09 8.84
C ARG A 217 8.65 -22.88 8.54
N ALA A 218 8.47 -24.12 8.07
CA ALA A 218 9.59 -25.00 7.74
C ALA A 218 10.34 -24.56 6.49
N SER A 219 9.65 -24.00 5.49
CA SER A 219 10.25 -23.54 4.23
C SER A 219 9.37 -22.50 3.52
N LEU A 220 9.99 -21.75 2.63
CA LEU A 220 9.34 -20.84 1.68
C LEU A 220 8.97 -21.62 0.41
N SER A 221 7.70 -21.60 0.00
CA SER A 221 7.27 -22.12 -1.31
C SER A 221 7.55 -21.08 -2.41
N ILE A 222 8.36 -21.45 -3.40
CA ILE A 222 8.63 -20.69 -4.61
C ILE A 222 7.79 -21.30 -5.74
N PHE A 223 6.89 -20.50 -6.30
CA PHE A 223 5.92 -20.94 -7.30
C PHE A 223 6.45 -20.74 -8.73
N GLY A 224 6.90 -21.81 -9.36
CA GLY A 224 7.55 -21.85 -10.68
C GLY A 224 9.05 -21.58 -10.60
N ASN A 225 9.80 -22.37 -11.38
CA ASN A 225 11.24 -22.20 -11.62
C ASN A 225 11.58 -22.30 -13.11
N ASP A 226 10.56 -22.13 -13.95
CA ASP A 226 10.58 -22.31 -15.40
C ASP A 226 10.06 -21.08 -16.15
N TYR A 227 9.98 -19.91 -15.47
CA TYR A 227 9.69 -18.63 -16.12
C TYR A 227 10.85 -18.21 -17.03
N PRO A 228 10.58 -17.45 -18.12
CA PRO A 228 11.62 -16.90 -19.00
C PRO A 228 12.34 -15.72 -18.29
N THR A 229 12.99 -16.03 -17.17
CA THR A 229 13.76 -15.11 -16.33
C THR A 229 15.14 -15.71 -16.04
N PRO A 230 16.15 -14.93 -15.61
CA PRO A 230 17.52 -15.43 -15.45
C PRO A 230 17.67 -16.64 -14.53
N ASP A 231 16.85 -16.77 -13.49
CA ASP A 231 16.89 -17.89 -12.55
C ASP A 231 15.61 -18.75 -12.54
N GLY A 232 14.73 -18.51 -13.50
CA GLY A 232 13.49 -19.24 -13.67
C GLY A 232 12.37 -18.82 -12.73
N THR A 233 12.61 -17.92 -11.75
CA THR A 233 11.57 -17.45 -10.81
C THR A 233 10.97 -16.11 -11.22
N GLY A 234 9.76 -15.81 -10.77
CA GLY A 234 9.05 -14.57 -11.12
C GLY A 234 9.78 -13.32 -10.65
N ILE A 235 9.79 -12.28 -11.49
CA ILE A 235 10.42 -10.98 -11.21
C ILE A 235 9.35 -9.97 -10.80
N ARG A 236 9.58 -9.25 -9.70
CA ARG A 236 8.73 -8.15 -9.23
C ARG A 236 9.58 -6.94 -8.86
N ASP A 237 9.02 -5.75 -8.99
CA ASP A 237 9.62 -4.52 -8.51
C ASP A 237 9.23 -4.34 -7.02
N TYR A 238 10.21 -4.58 -6.15
CA TYR A 238 10.04 -4.46 -4.70
C TYR A 238 10.43 -3.05 -4.25
N LEU A 239 9.54 -2.42 -3.51
CA LEU A 239 9.64 -1.05 -3.04
C LEU A 239 9.60 -1.01 -1.52
N HIS A 240 10.51 -0.28 -0.89
CA HIS A 240 10.47 -0.12 0.56
C HIS A 240 9.23 0.67 0.99
N VAL A 241 8.53 0.20 2.02
CA VAL A 241 7.27 0.81 2.49
C VAL A 241 7.44 2.28 2.91
N LEU A 242 8.59 2.67 3.42
CA LEU A 242 8.87 4.08 3.75
C LEU A 242 9.05 4.96 2.51
N ASP A 243 9.62 4.44 1.42
CA ASP A 243 9.67 5.18 0.16
C ASP A 243 8.28 5.35 -0.41
N LEU A 244 7.43 4.32 -0.30
CA LEU A 244 6.03 4.40 -0.67
C LEU A 244 5.25 5.41 0.20
N ALA A 245 5.46 5.39 1.52
CA ALA A 245 4.86 6.36 2.44
C ALA A 245 5.25 7.80 2.07
N GLN A 246 6.52 8.03 1.76
CA GLN A 246 7.00 9.34 1.30
C GLN A 246 6.30 9.79 0.01
N ALA A 247 6.05 8.88 -0.93
CA ALA A 247 5.30 9.22 -2.16
C ALA A 247 3.86 9.67 -1.86
N HIS A 248 3.20 9.10 -0.84
CA HIS A 248 1.87 9.54 -0.41
C HIS A 248 1.90 10.94 0.22
N VAL A 249 2.93 11.22 1.05
CA VAL A 249 3.15 12.55 1.64
C VAL A 249 3.31 13.59 0.52
N LEU A 250 4.24 13.37 -0.40
CA LEU A 250 4.50 14.29 -1.51
C LEU A 250 3.27 14.46 -2.42
N ALA A 251 2.53 13.39 -2.68
CA ALA A 251 1.34 13.47 -3.52
C ALA A 251 0.23 14.31 -2.88
N ILE A 252 -0.07 14.10 -1.58
CA ILE A 252 -1.11 14.90 -0.92
C ILE A 252 -0.68 16.37 -0.75
N GLU A 253 0.58 16.64 -0.39
CA GLU A 253 1.12 18.00 -0.32
C GLU A 253 1.00 18.71 -1.67
N ARG A 254 1.32 18.00 -2.77
CA ARG A 254 1.18 18.54 -4.11
C ARG A 254 -0.27 18.88 -4.47
N LEU A 255 -1.25 18.03 -4.06
CA LEU A 255 -2.67 18.35 -4.23
C LEU A 255 -3.14 19.53 -3.37
N LEU A 256 -2.55 19.73 -2.19
CA LEU A 256 -2.84 20.87 -1.32
C LEU A 256 -2.30 22.19 -1.89
N GLU A 257 -1.15 22.14 -2.55
CA GLU A 257 -0.51 23.31 -3.16
C GLU A 257 -1.13 23.73 -4.49
N THR A 258 -1.61 22.76 -5.26
CA THR A 258 -2.11 22.99 -6.62
C THR A 258 -3.63 22.90 -6.67
N ASN A 259 -4.24 23.55 -7.70
CA ASN A 259 -5.65 23.41 -8.01
C ASN A 259 -5.88 22.46 -9.20
N HIS A 260 -4.96 21.50 -9.40
CA HIS A 260 -5.01 20.57 -10.52
C HIS A 260 -4.76 19.14 -10.04
N SER A 261 -5.54 18.21 -10.60
CA SER A 261 -5.31 16.78 -10.40
C SER A 261 -3.96 16.35 -10.99
N LEU A 262 -3.34 15.37 -10.35
CA LEU A 262 -2.18 14.71 -10.90
C LEU A 262 -2.61 13.49 -11.72
N PRO A 263 -1.84 13.07 -12.73
CA PRO A 263 -2.09 11.81 -13.42
C PRO A 263 -1.92 10.63 -12.47
N SER A 264 -2.31 9.43 -12.91
CA SER A 264 -1.89 8.20 -12.23
C SER A 264 -0.36 8.09 -12.27
N LEU A 265 0.27 7.68 -11.17
CA LEU A 265 1.73 7.59 -11.04
C LEU A 265 2.17 6.18 -10.66
N ASN A 266 3.11 5.62 -11.39
CA ASN A 266 3.76 4.35 -11.04
C ASN A 266 4.77 4.56 -9.92
N LEU A 267 4.66 3.79 -8.85
CA LEU A 267 5.59 3.80 -7.73
C LEU A 267 6.30 2.44 -7.63
N GLY A 268 7.54 2.43 -8.04
CA GLY A 268 8.48 1.31 -7.99
C GLY A 268 9.90 1.82 -8.00
N THR A 269 10.86 0.90 -7.99
CA THR A 269 12.29 1.22 -8.03
C THR A 269 12.84 1.35 -9.45
N GLY A 270 12.09 0.88 -10.46
CA GLY A 270 12.58 0.72 -11.82
C GLY A 270 13.53 -0.47 -11.98
N ARG A 271 13.62 -1.33 -10.97
CA ARG A 271 14.45 -2.53 -10.98
C ARG A 271 13.68 -3.73 -10.44
N GLY A 272 13.32 -4.63 -11.33
CA GLY A 272 12.74 -5.90 -10.95
C GLY A 272 13.77 -6.84 -10.32
N LEU A 273 13.36 -7.56 -9.28
CA LEU A 273 14.15 -8.61 -8.62
C LEU A 273 13.39 -9.91 -8.67
N SER A 274 14.11 -11.02 -8.90
CA SER A 274 13.52 -12.34 -8.84
C SER A 274 13.25 -12.79 -7.40
N VAL A 275 12.39 -13.79 -7.23
CA VAL A 275 12.12 -14.35 -5.88
C VAL A 275 13.41 -14.87 -5.26
N LEU A 276 14.27 -15.56 -6.01
CA LEU A 276 15.55 -16.07 -5.49
C LEU A 276 16.54 -14.94 -5.18
N GLU A 277 16.56 -13.84 -5.94
CA GLU A 277 17.39 -12.66 -5.61
C GLU A 277 16.94 -12.05 -4.27
N VAL A 278 15.64 -11.95 -4.02
CA VAL A 278 15.12 -11.45 -2.73
C VAL A 278 15.50 -12.39 -1.58
N VAL A 279 15.39 -13.70 -1.76
CA VAL A 279 15.81 -14.69 -0.74
C VAL A 279 17.29 -14.54 -0.43
N ARG A 280 18.15 -14.52 -1.46
CA ARG A 280 19.61 -14.34 -1.28
C ARG A 280 19.94 -13.00 -0.61
N GLY A 281 19.26 -11.92 -1.03
CA GLY A 281 19.40 -10.59 -0.40
C GLY A 281 19.04 -10.62 1.09
N PHE A 282 17.98 -11.35 1.45
CA PHE A 282 17.59 -11.53 2.85
C PHE A 282 18.64 -12.30 3.65
N GLU A 283 19.12 -13.43 3.11
CA GLU A 283 20.18 -14.22 3.74
C GLU A 283 21.46 -13.42 3.96
N GLN A 284 21.87 -12.64 2.96
CA GLN A 284 23.03 -11.76 3.06
C GLN A 284 22.86 -10.66 4.11
N ALA A 285 21.70 -10.02 4.15
CA ALA A 285 21.42 -8.89 5.05
C ALA A 285 21.25 -9.31 6.51
N THR A 286 20.77 -10.56 6.76
CA THR A 286 20.41 -11.03 8.10
C THR A 286 21.30 -12.17 8.62
N SER A 287 22.09 -12.79 7.76
CA SER A 287 22.88 -14.03 8.05
C SER A 287 22.00 -15.22 8.47
N ILE A 288 20.72 -15.23 8.10
CA ILE A 288 19.77 -16.31 8.42
C ILE A 288 19.44 -17.07 7.13
N PRO A 289 19.72 -18.38 7.05
CA PRO A 289 19.41 -19.18 5.89
C PRO A 289 17.90 -19.39 5.76
N ILE A 290 17.39 -19.35 4.52
CA ILE A 290 15.98 -19.56 4.21
C ILE A 290 15.80 -20.87 3.45
N ALA A 291 15.20 -21.86 4.11
CA ALA A 291 14.83 -23.11 3.45
C ALA A 291 13.77 -22.83 2.38
N VAL A 292 14.01 -23.26 1.15
CA VAL A 292 13.11 -23.07 0.02
C VAL A 292 12.59 -24.41 -0.54
N LYS A 293 11.36 -24.40 -1.05
CA LYS A 293 10.72 -25.51 -1.77
C LYS A 293 10.13 -25.00 -3.07
N ILE A 294 10.56 -25.57 -4.20
CA ILE A 294 9.96 -25.27 -5.50
C ILE A 294 8.61 -25.94 -5.61
N CYS A 295 7.62 -25.21 -6.06
CA CYS A 295 6.25 -25.63 -6.31
C CYS A 295 5.85 -25.29 -7.77
N GLU A 296 4.78 -25.90 -8.28
CA GLU A 296 4.20 -25.52 -9.56
C GLU A 296 3.79 -24.04 -9.58
N ARG A 297 3.71 -23.45 -10.78
CA ARG A 297 3.25 -22.05 -10.96
C ARG A 297 1.84 -21.88 -10.40
N ARG A 298 1.60 -20.72 -9.80
CA ARG A 298 0.23 -20.33 -9.45
C ARG A 298 -0.50 -19.82 -10.68
N PRO A 299 -1.77 -20.18 -10.89
CA PRO A 299 -2.58 -19.59 -11.95
C PRO A 299 -2.61 -18.05 -11.86
N GLY A 300 -2.37 -17.37 -12.99
CA GLY A 300 -2.39 -15.91 -13.07
C GLY A 300 -1.09 -15.22 -12.64
N ASP A 301 -0.04 -15.94 -12.23
CA ASP A 301 1.26 -15.33 -11.98
C ASP A 301 1.99 -15.04 -13.29
N VAL A 302 2.39 -13.78 -13.48
CA VAL A 302 3.17 -13.32 -14.64
C VAL A 302 4.68 -13.44 -14.40
N ALA A 303 5.46 -13.63 -15.48
CA ALA A 303 6.91 -13.78 -15.38
C ALA A 303 7.62 -12.54 -14.81
N LYS A 304 7.20 -11.34 -15.20
CA LYS A 304 7.86 -10.08 -14.82
C LYS A 304 6.84 -8.96 -14.62
N LEU A 305 7.09 -8.11 -13.62
CA LEU A 305 6.45 -6.79 -13.43
C LEU A 305 7.53 -5.82 -12.92
N GLU A 306 7.78 -4.75 -13.69
CA GLU A 306 8.81 -3.75 -13.40
C GLU A 306 8.30 -2.36 -13.78
N ALA A 307 8.39 -1.40 -12.87
CA ALA A 307 7.91 -0.03 -13.04
C ALA A 307 8.85 0.83 -13.89
N CYS A 308 8.28 1.83 -14.56
CA CYS A 308 9.00 3.05 -14.91
C CYS A 308 8.57 4.16 -13.94
N PRO A 309 9.41 4.58 -12.97
CA PRO A 309 9.04 5.61 -11.99
C PRO A 309 9.29 7.04 -12.49
N ALA A 310 9.72 7.25 -13.72
CA ALA A 310 10.16 8.54 -14.27
C ALA A 310 9.09 9.65 -14.17
N LEU A 311 7.81 9.31 -14.29
CA LEU A 311 6.73 10.29 -14.17
C LEU A 311 6.54 10.74 -12.71
N ALA A 312 6.66 9.83 -11.74
CA ALA A 312 6.61 10.17 -10.32
C ALA A 312 7.80 11.06 -9.92
N GLU A 313 9.00 10.76 -10.43
CA GLU A 313 10.18 11.62 -10.24
C GLU A 313 9.96 13.03 -10.80
N LYS A 314 9.45 13.14 -12.01
CA LYS A 314 9.18 14.42 -12.68
C LYS A 314 8.13 15.26 -11.95
N ILE A 315 7.05 14.65 -11.47
CA ILE A 315 5.88 15.35 -10.91
C ILE A 315 6.03 15.62 -9.42
N LEU A 316 6.54 14.64 -8.66
CA LEU A 316 6.66 14.70 -7.21
C LEU A 316 8.09 14.97 -6.72
N GLY A 317 9.10 14.91 -7.59
CA GLY A 317 10.51 14.88 -7.17
C GLY A 317 10.84 13.61 -6.36
N TRP A 318 10.06 12.56 -6.53
CA TRP A 318 10.17 11.33 -5.75
C TRP A 318 10.95 10.25 -6.48
N SER A 319 11.84 9.59 -5.76
CA SER A 319 12.46 8.34 -6.22
C SER A 319 12.70 7.40 -5.04
N ALA A 320 12.65 6.09 -5.29
CA ALA A 320 12.97 5.08 -4.28
C ALA A 320 14.44 5.20 -3.85
N GLN A 321 14.69 5.28 -2.55
CA GLN A 321 16.02 5.52 -1.97
C GLN A 321 16.59 4.29 -1.27
N ARG A 322 15.73 3.39 -0.80
CA ARG A 322 16.14 2.26 0.04
C ARG A 322 16.44 1.03 -0.79
N SER A 323 17.55 0.38 -0.44
CA SER A 323 18.05 -0.83 -1.13
C SER A 323 17.29 -2.10 -0.70
N LEU A 324 17.50 -3.22 -1.42
CA LEU A 324 17.04 -4.54 -1.00
C LEU A 324 17.59 -4.91 0.39
N ALA A 325 18.83 -4.55 0.70
CA ALA A 325 19.41 -4.81 2.01
C ALA A 325 18.67 -4.08 3.13
N ASP A 326 18.24 -2.83 2.89
CA ASP A 326 17.41 -2.07 3.83
C ASP A 326 16.04 -2.74 4.02
N MET A 327 15.37 -3.11 2.93
CA MET A 327 14.11 -3.84 2.97
C MET A 327 14.18 -5.12 3.80
N CYS A 328 15.26 -5.88 3.61
CA CYS A 328 15.48 -7.14 4.31
C CYS A 328 15.80 -6.94 5.80
N ARG A 329 16.71 -6.01 6.11
CA ARG A 329 17.09 -5.72 7.49
C ARG A 329 15.93 -5.18 8.31
N ASP A 330 15.20 -4.20 7.76
CA ASP A 330 14.13 -3.53 8.47
C ASP A 330 12.92 -4.46 8.65
N GLY A 331 12.56 -5.24 7.61
CA GLY A 331 11.51 -6.25 7.72
C GLY A 331 11.85 -7.36 8.71
N TRP A 332 13.13 -7.78 8.79
CA TRP A 332 13.57 -8.73 9.80
C TRP A 332 13.57 -8.11 11.21
N SER A 333 14.03 -6.87 11.35
CA SER A 333 13.98 -6.16 12.65
C SER A 333 12.57 -6.13 13.23
N TRP A 334 11.57 -5.84 12.38
CA TRP A 334 10.16 -5.93 12.78
C TRP A 334 9.76 -7.33 13.24
N GLN A 335 10.00 -8.37 12.43
CA GLN A 335 9.58 -9.74 12.76
C GLN A 335 10.29 -10.28 13.99
N ALA A 336 11.58 -9.98 14.18
CA ALA A 336 12.35 -10.44 15.32
C ALA A 336 11.87 -9.81 16.64
N LYS A 337 11.54 -8.52 16.62
CA LYS A 337 10.95 -7.83 17.78
C LYS A 337 9.50 -8.22 18.06
N ASN A 338 8.77 -8.60 17.03
CA ASN A 338 7.34 -8.88 17.09
C ASN A 338 7.04 -10.28 16.54
N PRO A 339 7.45 -11.35 17.22
CA PRO A 339 7.27 -12.72 16.71
C PRO A 339 5.80 -13.08 16.49
N ASN A 340 4.88 -12.46 17.23
CA ASN A 340 3.43 -12.66 17.11
C ASN A 340 2.70 -11.46 16.44
N GLY A 341 3.44 -10.58 15.78
CA GLY A 341 2.91 -9.35 15.20
C GLY A 341 2.54 -8.33 16.28
N TYR A 342 1.44 -7.60 16.08
CA TYR A 342 0.90 -6.64 17.06
C TYR A 342 0.16 -7.31 18.24
N ARG A 343 0.03 -8.62 18.23
CA ARG A 343 -0.61 -9.41 19.29
C ARG A 343 0.45 -9.85 20.28
N ASN A 344 0.42 -9.32 21.48
CA ASN A 344 1.23 -9.76 22.61
C ASN A 344 0.56 -10.94 23.32
#